data_ea4105532b587f4e5fa7cfcc50501edd
#
_entry.id   ea4105532b587f4e5fa7cfcc50501edd
#
_cell.length_a   1.000
_cell.length_b   1.000
_cell.length_c   1.000
_cell.angle_alpha   90.00
_cell.angle_beta   90.00
_cell.angle_gamma   90.00
#
_symmetry.space_group_name_H-M   'P 1'
#
loop_
_entity.id
_entity.type
_entity.pdbx_description
1 polymer ?
#
loop_
_entity_poly.entity_id
_entity_poly.type
_entity_poly.pdbx_seq_one_letter_code
_entity_poly.pdbx_strand_id
1 'polypeptide(L)'
;MTPDEAMQRLNMILAHAWMVRNFLKHADEVQEDEEMLDVHRMIFDYIRAVEPAFQRGDAKEYLHRAKGKLSKLKRAAEYFAAEYKRVSDHTNFEMAARSLSGCVREIEEVLAAVQG
;
A
#
# COMPACT_ATOMS: atom_id res chain seq x y z
N MET A 1 18.58 10.88 1.66
CA MET A 1 17.91 10.40 0.45
C MET A 1 17.27 11.56 -0.28
N THR A 2 17.56 11.68 -1.57
CA THR A 2 16.97 12.75 -2.39
C THR A 2 15.51 12.46 -2.71
N PRO A 3 14.73 13.48 -3.10
CA PRO A 3 13.34 13.24 -3.52
C PRO A 3 13.21 12.23 -4.66
N ASP A 4 14.09 12.27 -5.67
CA ASP A 4 14.06 11.31 -6.77
C ASP A 4 14.35 9.88 -6.30
N GLU A 5 15.35 9.73 -5.43
CA GLU A 5 15.65 8.41 -4.85
C GLU A 5 14.48 7.88 -4.05
N ALA A 6 13.83 8.74 -3.27
CA ALA A 6 12.66 8.37 -2.48
C ALA A 6 11.49 7.94 -3.37
N MET A 7 11.22 8.69 -4.44
CA MET A 7 10.16 8.36 -5.39
C MET A 7 10.41 6.99 -6.02
N GLN A 8 11.62 6.72 -6.48
CA GLN A 8 11.97 5.44 -7.08
C GLN A 8 11.82 4.30 -6.07
N ARG A 9 12.27 4.53 -4.83
CA ARG A 9 12.16 3.53 -3.78
C ARG A 9 10.71 3.24 -3.43
N LEU A 10 9.90 4.28 -3.27
CA LEU A 10 8.48 4.13 -2.98
C LEU A 10 7.76 3.40 -4.09
N ASN A 11 8.09 3.72 -5.33
CA ASN A 11 7.45 3.07 -6.47
C ASN A 11 7.73 1.57 -6.49
N MET A 12 8.93 1.16 -6.08
CA MET A 12 9.27 -0.25 -5.95
C MET A 12 8.48 -0.92 -4.82
N ILE A 13 8.35 -0.25 -3.67
CA ILE A 13 7.56 -0.75 -2.55
C ILE A 13 6.10 -0.93 -2.98
N LEU A 14 5.56 0.02 -3.74
CA LEU A 14 4.19 -0.04 -4.21
C LEU A 14 3.95 -1.16 -5.21
N ALA A 15 4.98 -1.62 -5.92
CA ALA A 15 4.85 -2.80 -6.77
C ALA A 15 4.53 -4.04 -5.92
N HIS A 16 5.11 -4.14 -4.73
CA HIS A 16 4.77 -5.23 -3.80
C HIS A 16 3.36 -5.08 -3.26
N ALA A 17 2.97 -3.87 -2.89
CA ALA A 17 1.60 -3.60 -2.42
C ALA A 17 0.58 -3.93 -3.51
N TRP A 18 0.91 -3.66 -4.78
CA TRP A 18 0.05 -4.01 -5.91
C TRP A 18 -0.24 -5.51 -5.96
N MET A 19 0.77 -6.34 -5.71
CA MET A 19 0.59 -7.79 -5.71
C MET A 19 -0.36 -8.23 -4.59
N VAL A 20 -0.28 -7.60 -3.42
CA VAL A 20 -1.23 -7.86 -2.33
C VAL A 20 -2.64 -7.47 -2.76
N ARG A 21 -2.79 -6.29 -3.35
CA ARG A 21 -4.08 -5.82 -3.87
C ARG A 21 -4.66 -6.81 -4.88
N ASN A 22 -3.83 -7.28 -5.81
CA ASN A 22 -4.27 -8.21 -6.84
C ASN A 22 -4.73 -9.54 -6.24
N PHE A 23 -3.99 -10.04 -5.26
CA PHE A 23 -4.37 -11.26 -4.54
C PHE A 23 -5.74 -11.08 -3.88
N LEU A 24 -5.94 -10.00 -3.13
CA LEU A 24 -7.19 -9.76 -2.42
C LEU A 24 -8.37 -9.57 -3.38
N LYS A 25 -8.15 -8.86 -4.46
CA LYS A 25 -9.20 -8.59 -5.44
C LYS A 25 -9.77 -9.88 -6.03
N HIS A 26 -8.93 -10.90 -6.20
CA HIS A 26 -9.32 -12.15 -6.83
C HIS A 26 -9.58 -13.30 -5.85
N ALA A 27 -9.44 -13.06 -4.55
CA ALA A 27 -9.68 -14.09 -3.54
C ALA A 27 -11.18 -14.27 -3.30
N ASP A 28 -11.69 -15.48 -3.50
CA ASP A 28 -13.12 -15.76 -3.33
C ASP A 28 -13.62 -15.42 -1.91
N GLU A 29 -12.77 -15.68 -0.90
CA GLU A 29 -13.12 -15.44 0.50
C GLU A 29 -13.38 -13.96 0.79
N VAL A 30 -12.85 -13.06 -0.03
CA VAL A 30 -12.99 -11.62 0.14
C VAL A 30 -14.24 -11.07 -0.55
N GLN A 31 -14.76 -11.77 -1.57
CA GLN A 31 -15.78 -11.21 -2.46
C GLN A 31 -17.09 -10.83 -1.76
N GLU A 32 -17.45 -11.53 -0.69
CA GLU A 32 -18.70 -11.28 0.04
C GLU A 32 -18.50 -10.41 1.27
N ASP A 33 -17.29 -9.94 1.53
CA ASP A 33 -16.96 -9.16 2.71
C ASP A 33 -16.61 -7.74 2.30
N GLU A 34 -17.54 -6.81 2.46
CA GLU A 34 -17.36 -5.43 2.02
C GLU A 34 -16.18 -4.72 2.68
N GLU A 35 -15.96 -4.95 3.97
CA GLU A 35 -14.86 -4.31 4.68
C GLU A 35 -13.51 -4.83 4.17
N MET A 36 -13.43 -6.13 3.87
CA MET A 36 -12.22 -6.72 3.33
C MET A 36 -11.98 -6.25 1.88
N LEU A 37 -13.05 -6.05 1.11
CA LEU A 37 -12.94 -5.50 -0.25
C LEU A 37 -12.38 -4.07 -0.21
N ASP A 38 -12.68 -3.30 0.83
CA ASP A 38 -12.14 -1.94 0.95
C ASP A 38 -10.62 -1.94 1.09
N VAL A 39 -10.02 -3.00 1.64
CA VAL A 39 -8.57 -3.06 1.78
C VAL A 39 -7.89 -2.96 0.42
N HIS A 40 -8.30 -3.76 -0.56
CA HIS A 40 -7.67 -3.70 -1.88
C HIS A 40 -7.97 -2.38 -2.60
N ARG A 41 -9.13 -1.78 -2.35
CA ARG A 41 -9.49 -0.48 -2.90
C ARG A 41 -8.59 0.63 -2.36
N MET A 42 -8.28 0.59 -1.06
CA MET A 42 -7.37 1.58 -0.45
C MET A 42 -5.97 1.48 -1.03
N ILE A 43 -5.49 0.26 -1.28
CA ILE A 43 -4.19 0.06 -1.93
C ILE A 43 -4.23 0.65 -3.35
N PHE A 44 -5.27 0.33 -4.10
CA PHE A 44 -5.45 0.83 -5.46
C PHE A 44 -5.47 2.35 -5.49
N ASP A 45 -6.26 2.96 -4.61
CA ASP A 45 -6.40 4.41 -4.55
C ASP A 45 -5.08 5.10 -4.22
N TYR A 46 -4.30 4.51 -3.31
CA TYR A 46 -2.99 5.07 -2.96
C TYR A 46 -2.05 5.08 -4.16
N ILE A 47 -1.98 3.95 -4.86
CA ILE A 47 -1.10 3.83 -6.02
C ILE A 47 -1.54 4.79 -7.13
N ARG A 48 -2.84 4.88 -7.39
CA ARG A 48 -3.36 5.78 -8.41
C ARG A 48 -3.14 7.25 -8.05
N ALA A 49 -3.12 7.58 -6.77
CA ALA A 49 -2.90 8.96 -6.34
C ALA A 49 -1.50 9.47 -6.68
N VAL A 50 -0.48 8.59 -6.65
CA VAL A 50 0.91 8.99 -6.91
C VAL A 50 1.35 8.76 -8.36
N GLU A 51 0.64 7.91 -9.10
CA GLU A 51 1.04 7.51 -10.45
C GLU A 51 1.22 8.67 -11.42
N PRO A 52 0.32 9.67 -11.51
CA PRO A 52 0.52 10.78 -12.44
C PRO A 52 1.82 11.54 -12.19
N ALA A 53 2.17 11.76 -10.93
CA ALA A 53 3.42 12.45 -10.59
C ALA A 53 4.64 11.60 -11.00
N PHE A 54 4.55 10.28 -10.83
CA PHE A 54 5.63 9.39 -11.26
C PHE A 54 5.82 9.47 -12.78
N GLN A 55 4.73 9.46 -13.54
CA GLN A 55 4.78 9.52 -15.01
C GLN A 55 5.41 10.82 -15.50
N ARG A 56 5.22 11.92 -14.77
CA ARG A 56 5.84 13.22 -15.11
C ARG A 56 7.27 13.37 -14.60
N GLY A 57 7.75 12.42 -13.80
CA GLY A 57 9.03 12.56 -13.12
C GLY A 57 9.02 13.65 -12.04
N ASP A 58 7.86 13.93 -11.46
CA ASP A 58 7.69 14.99 -10.47
C ASP A 58 7.78 14.41 -9.07
N ALA A 59 9.00 14.27 -8.57
CA ALA A 59 9.25 13.65 -7.28
C ALA A 59 8.63 14.42 -6.12
N LYS A 60 8.63 15.74 -6.18
CA LYS A 60 8.07 16.57 -5.11
C LYS A 60 6.58 16.34 -4.97
N GLU A 61 5.84 16.35 -6.07
CA GLU A 61 4.41 16.09 -6.06
C GLU A 61 4.11 14.64 -5.65
N TYR A 62 4.91 13.71 -6.14
CA TYR A 62 4.79 12.30 -5.75
C TYR A 62 4.85 12.15 -4.21
N LEU A 63 5.87 12.74 -3.60
CA LEU A 63 6.07 12.63 -2.16
C LEU A 63 4.95 13.34 -1.38
N HIS A 64 4.49 14.47 -1.88
CA HIS A 64 3.37 15.18 -1.27
C HIS A 64 2.12 14.30 -1.24
N ARG A 65 1.80 13.67 -2.36
CA ARG A 65 0.66 12.76 -2.45
C ARG A 65 0.83 11.52 -1.59
N ALA A 66 2.02 10.92 -1.64
CA ALA A 66 2.31 9.73 -0.86
C ALA A 66 2.14 9.99 0.64
N LYS A 67 2.60 11.14 1.11
CA LYS A 67 2.47 11.55 2.51
C LYS A 67 1.02 11.83 2.89
N GLY A 68 0.31 12.54 2.01
CA GLY A 68 -1.07 12.96 2.28
C GLY A 68 -2.08 11.81 2.34
N LYS A 69 -1.81 10.73 1.63
CA LYS A 69 -2.73 9.58 1.55
C LYS A 69 -2.34 8.42 2.47
N LEU A 70 -1.22 8.54 3.16
CA LEU A 70 -0.67 7.41 3.92
C LEU A 70 -1.58 6.93 5.05
N SER A 71 -2.26 7.84 5.74
CA SER A 71 -3.10 7.46 6.88
C SER A 71 -4.21 6.47 6.49
N LYS A 72 -4.80 6.63 5.32
CA LYS A 72 -5.85 5.71 4.85
C LYS A 72 -5.28 4.33 4.54
N LEU A 73 -4.12 4.29 3.88
CA LEU A 73 -3.46 3.02 3.57
C LEU A 73 -3.04 2.32 4.85
N LYS A 74 -2.51 3.07 5.81
CA LYS A 74 -2.09 2.51 7.10
C LYS A 74 -3.26 1.89 7.85
N ARG A 75 -4.40 2.57 7.87
CA ARG A 75 -5.61 2.03 8.52
C ARG A 75 -6.09 0.76 7.83
N ALA A 76 -6.03 0.71 6.51
CA ALA A 76 -6.40 -0.49 5.76
C ALA A 76 -5.49 -1.66 6.10
N ALA A 77 -4.17 -1.40 6.19
CA ALA A 77 -3.21 -2.43 6.56
C ALA A 77 -3.44 -2.94 7.99
N GLU A 78 -3.70 -2.02 8.93
CA GLU A 78 -3.99 -2.38 10.31
C GLU A 78 -5.27 -3.21 10.43
N TYR A 79 -6.31 -2.81 9.72
CA TYR A 79 -7.56 -3.56 9.66
C TYR A 79 -7.33 -4.97 9.14
N PHE A 80 -6.61 -5.07 8.02
CA PHE A 80 -6.34 -6.38 7.41
C PHE A 80 -5.52 -7.28 8.33
N ALA A 81 -4.50 -6.73 8.97
CA ALA A 81 -3.67 -7.49 9.92
C ALA A 81 -4.48 -8.03 11.09
N ALA A 82 -5.47 -7.25 11.55
CA ALA A 82 -6.31 -7.65 12.68
C ALA A 82 -7.41 -8.64 12.30
N GLU A 83 -7.92 -8.56 11.05
CA GLU A 83 -9.16 -9.23 10.67
C GLU A 83 -9.03 -10.35 9.63
N TYR A 84 -7.85 -10.57 9.04
CA TYR A 84 -7.73 -11.52 7.95
C TYR A 84 -8.13 -12.95 8.37
N LYS A 85 -7.86 -13.33 9.61
CA LYS A 85 -8.18 -14.69 10.10
C LYS A 85 -9.67 -14.97 10.13
N ARG A 86 -10.48 -13.94 10.27
CA ARG A 86 -11.95 -14.08 10.22
C ARG A 86 -12.40 -14.55 8.84
N VAL A 87 -11.65 -14.18 7.80
CA VAL A 87 -11.98 -14.49 6.41
C VAL A 87 -11.35 -15.81 5.99
N SER A 88 -10.10 -16.05 6.37
CA SER A 88 -9.38 -17.27 6.02
C SER A 88 -8.17 -17.45 6.93
N ASP A 89 -7.87 -18.68 7.31
CA ASP A 89 -6.65 -19.00 8.04
C ASP A 89 -5.56 -19.56 7.12
N HIS A 90 -5.76 -19.44 5.80
CA HIS A 90 -4.77 -19.88 4.83
C HIS A 90 -3.50 -19.03 4.90
N THR A 91 -2.35 -19.66 4.78
CA THR A 91 -1.04 -18.99 4.85
C THR A 91 -0.92 -17.81 3.89
N ASN A 92 -1.56 -17.88 2.71
CA ASN A 92 -1.52 -16.77 1.76
C ASN A 92 -2.06 -15.47 2.33
N PHE A 93 -3.12 -15.55 3.17
CA PHE A 93 -3.68 -14.36 3.82
C PHE A 93 -2.73 -13.83 4.89
N GLU A 94 -2.10 -14.71 5.65
CA GLU A 94 -1.10 -14.30 6.64
C GLU A 94 0.07 -13.57 5.96
N MET A 95 0.58 -14.13 4.86
CA MET A 95 1.68 -13.50 4.12
C MET A 95 1.28 -12.19 3.48
N ALA A 96 0.06 -12.10 2.95
CA ALA A 96 -0.45 -10.85 2.38
C ALA A 96 -0.55 -9.77 3.46
N ALA A 97 -1.04 -10.11 4.65
CA ALA A 97 -1.14 -9.16 5.76
C ALA A 97 0.24 -8.67 6.20
N ARG A 98 1.19 -9.58 6.32
CA ARG A 98 2.57 -9.26 6.68
C ARG A 98 3.22 -8.38 5.62
N SER A 99 3.01 -8.72 4.35
CA SER A 99 3.57 -7.96 3.22
C SER A 99 3.02 -6.53 3.20
N LEU A 100 1.71 -6.37 3.37
CA LEU A 100 1.10 -5.04 3.35
C LEU A 100 1.57 -4.19 4.53
N SER A 101 1.62 -4.76 5.74
CA SER A 101 2.14 -4.06 6.91
C SER A 101 3.60 -3.66 6.71
N GLY A 102 4.40 -4.53 6.10
CA GLY A 102 5.78 -4.23 5.76
C GLY A 102 5.92 -3.10 4.76
N CYS A 103 5.05 -3.08 3.75
CA CYS A 103 5.04 -1.99 2.76
C CYS A 103 4.77 -0.64 3.43
N VAL A 104 3.77 -0.58 4.32
CA VAL A 104 3.43 0.66 5.03
C VAL A 104 4.61 1.13 5.87
N ARG A 105 5.25 0.22 6.60
CA ARG A 105 6.42 0.55 7.43
C ARG A 105 7.56 1.10 6.57
N GLU A 106 7.84 0.46 5.45
CA GLU A 106 8.90 0.92 4.54
C GLU A 106 8.57 2.28 3.93
N ILE A 107 7.30 2.51 3.58
CA ILE A 107 6.88 3.84 3.09
C ILE A 107 7.16 4.89 4.16
N GLU A 108 6.78 4.63 5.40
CA GLU A 108 7.04 5.56 6.51
C GLU A 108 8.53 5.84 6.67
N GLU A 109 9.36 4.81 6.59
CA GLU A 109 10.81 4.96 6.71
C GLU A 109 11.39 5.81 5.59
N VAL A 110 10.96 5.57 4.36
CA VAL A 110 11.44 6.35 3.20
C VAL A 110 11.02 7.81 3.33
N LEU A 111 9.76 8.06 3.68
CA LEU A 111 9.25 9.43 3.83
C LEU A 111 10.02 10.18 4.94
N ALA A 112 10.40 9.47 6.00
CA ALA A 112 11.17 10.08 7.09
C ALA A 112 12.64 10.35 6.67
N ALA A 113 13.15 9.63 5.69
CA ALA A 113 14.54 9.75 5.25
C ALA A 113 14.75 10.78 4.15
N VAL A 114 13.69 11.36 3.61
CA VAL A 114 13.78 12.34 2.51
C VAL A 114 14.35 13.65 3.04
N GLN A 115 15.30 14.21 2.30
CA GLN A 115 15.93 15.49 2.59
C GLN A 115 15.24 16.61 1.81
N GLY A 116 14.99 17.67 2.50
CA GLY A 116 14.39 18.86 1.92
C GLY A 116 12.90 18.88 2.13
#